data_83385a2d80b8a42f7638c7b418d4bef4
#
_entry.id   83385a2d80b8a42f7638c7b418d4bef4
#
_cell.length_a   1.000
_cell.length_b   1.000
_cell.length_c   1.000
_cell.angle_alpha   90.00
_cell.angle_beta   90.00
_cell.angle_gamma   90.00
#
_symmetry.space_group_name_H-M   'P 1'
#
loop_
_entity.id
_entity.type
_entity.pdbx_description
1 polymer ?
#
loop_
_entity_poly.entity_id
_entity_poly.type
_entity_poly.pdbx_seq_one_letter_code
_entity_poly.pdbx_strand_id
1 'polypeptide(L)'
;MSKKTKHNQQTPIDLVADFYSQKKLDLDQIVRAKKASIQSVVNYSLAPYSGNFGFDQKKHLLNRTMVGLCKRHLDDLENLNLQSALDLILTPELFDEPVNNYYHQLTSAEYEELYNNEDVPAGDPFINRPYANNSSAELEQFGHERYTAIVSWVNQRIYKQNTSIHWKLFVFLHNLVPTRCFDLGHKAAFLYIKLLFEACFGSYKEFIYQVTLDPSMLDFLNL
;
A
#
# COMPACT_ATOMS: atom_id res chain seq x y z
N MET A 1 -4.94 -70.97 31.06
CA MET A 1 -4.24 -70.20 29.98
C MET A 1 -4.93 -68.86 29.77
N SER A 2 -4.35 -67.82 30.35
CA SER A 2 -4.92 -66.46 30.29
C SER A 2 -4.31 -65.70 29.10
N LYS A 3 -5.13 -65.26 28.13
CA LYS A 3 -4.71 -64.43 27.01
C LYS A 3 -4.54 -63.02 27.51
N LYS A 4 -3.29 -62.55 27.61
CA LYS A 4 -2.97 -61.10 27.79
C LYS A 4 -3.27 -60.36 26.50
N THR A 5 -4.31 -59.54 26.53
CA THR A 5 -4.57 -58.50 25.51
C THR A 5 -3.50 -57.41 25.62
N LYS A 6 -2.65 -57.31 24.60
CA LYS A 6 -1.71 -56.16 24.48
C LYS A 6 -2.50 -54.91 24.12
N HIS A 7 -2.67 -54.00 25.08
CA HIS A 7 -3.05 -52.61 24.77
C HIS A 7 -1.89 -51.93 24.11
N ASN A 8 -2.03 -51.64 22.83
CA ASN A 8 -1.12 -50.77 22.10
C ASN A 8 -1.37 -49.34 22.61
N GLN A 9 -0.54 -48.87 23.54
CA GLN A 9 -0.58 -47.45 23.95
C GLN A 9 0.14 -46.65 22.86
N GLN A 10 -0.61 -45.82 22.14
CA GLN A 10 -0.03 -44.80 21.23
C GLN A 10 0.84 -43.84 22.03
N THR A 11 2.03 -43.54 21.52
CA THR A 11 2.92 -42.58 22.16
C THR A 11 2.40 -41.16 21.94
N PRO A 12 2.73 -40.15 22.78
CA PRO A 12 2.36 -38.77 22.56
C PRO A 12 2.81 -38.22 21.19
N ILE A 13 3.91 -38.74 20.64
CA ILE A 13 4.43 -38.39 19.31
C ILE A 13 3.50 -38.90 18.21
N ASP A 14 2.97 -40.13 18.36
CA ASP A 14 2.03 -40.70 17.38
C ASP A 14 0.72 -39.90 17.34
N LEU A 15 0.22 -39.44 18.48
CA LEU A 15 -0.98 -38.61 18.59
C LEU A 15 -0.80 -37.27 17.92
N VAL A 16 0.38 -36.65 18.05
CA VAL A 16 0.71 -35.37 17.39
C VAL A 16 0.83 -35.55 15.86
N ALA A 17 1.48 -36.64 15.42
CA ALA A 17 1.61 -36.93 14.00
C ALA A 17 0.23 -37.22 13.35
N ASP A 18 -0.64 -37.94 14.02
CA ASP A 18 -2.00 -38.20 13.56
C ASP A 18 -2.84 -36.93 13.47
N PHE A 19 -2.71 -36.01 14.47
CA PHE A 19 -3.40 -34.74 14.47
C PHE A 19 -3.01 -33.87 13.27
N TYR A 20 -1.70 -33.75 12.97
CA TYR A 20 -1.23 -32.98 11.82
C TYR A 20 -1.61 -33.62 10.49
N SER A 21 -1.58 -34.93 10.40
CA SER A 21 -2.02 -35.71 9.22
C SER A 21 -3.51 -35.48 8.95
N GLN A 22 -4.35 -35.51 9.99
CA GLN A 22 -5.77 -35.25 9.85
C GLN A 22 -6.06 -33.80 9.43
N LYS A 23 -5.39 -32.82 10.04
CA LYS A 23 -5.51 -31.41 9.63
C LYS A 23 -5.10 -31.19 8.18
N LYS A 24 -4.07 -31.86 7.70
CA LYS A 24 -3.64 -31.77 6.29
C LYS A 24 -4.71 -32.32 5.35
N LEU A 25 -5.33 -33.49 5.71
CA LEU A 25 -6.43 -34.06 4.95
C LEU A 25 -7.65 -33.12 4.89
N ASP A 26 -8.01 -32.49 6.00
CA ASP A 26 -9.12 -31.54 6.07
C ASP A 26 -8.86 -30.30 5.21
N LEU A 27 -7.61 -29.75 5.23
CA LEU A 27 -7.19 -28.65 4.39
C LEU A 27 -7.26 -29.01 2.90
N ASP A 28 -6.78 -30.19 2.53
CA ASP A 28 -6.82 -30.66 1.14
C ASP A 28 -8.26 -30.85 0.65
N GLN A 29 -9.17 -31.33 1.50
CA GLN A 29 -10.60 -31.43 1.18
C GLN A 29 -11.24 -30.05 0.99
N ILE A 30 -10.94 -29.08 1.86
CA ILE A 30 -11.42 -27.69 1.74
C ILE A 30 -10.89 -27.04 0.46
N VAL A 31 -9.61 -27.24 0.13
CA VAL A 31 -9.02 -26.71 -1.10
C VAL A 31 -9.64 -27.33 -2.34
N ARG A 32 -9.88 -28.67 -2.34
CA ARG A 32 -10.57 -29.38 -3.44
C ARG A 32 -12.01 -28.92 -3.60
N ALA A 33 -12.75 -28.76 -2.50
CA ALA A 33 -14.13 -28.27 -2.52
C ALA A 33 -14.20 -26.82 -3.05
N LYS A 34 -13.29 -25.95 -2.62
CA LYS A 34 -13.16 -24.58 -3.17
C LYS A 34 -12.78 -24.59 -4.65
N LYS A 35 -11.82 -25.42 -5.08
CA LYS A 35 -11.48 -25.55 -6.51
C LYS A 35 -12.68 -26.06 -7.32
N ALA A 36 -13.41 -27.07 -6.85
CA ALA A 36 -14.60 -27.59 -7.53
C ALA A 36 -15.71 -26.54 -7.59
N SER A 37 -15.95 -25.77 -6.53
CA SER A 37 -16.93 -24.67 -6.54
C SER A 37 -16.52 -23.53 -7.46
N ILE A 38 -15.21 -23.24 -7.58
CA ILE A 38 -14.68 -22.24 -8.52
C ILE A 38 -14.79 -22.74 -9.96
N GLN A 39 -14.59 -24.03 -10.22
CA GLN A 39 -14.74 -24.59 -11.57
C GLN A 39 -16.20 -24.74 -12.02
N SER A 40 -17.15 -24.82 -11.09
CA SER A 40 -18.57 -24.91 -11.42
C SER A 40 -19.27 -23.56 -11.66
N VAL A 41 -18.61 -22.46 -11.31
CA VAL A 41 -19.15 -21.10 -11.40
C VAL A 41 -18.19 -20.24 -12.20
N VAL A 42 -18.42 -20.14 -13.47
CA VAL A 42 -17.95 -19.08 -14.38
C VAL A 42 -17.02 -19.59 -15.48
N ASN A 43 -17.55 -19.74 -16.66
CA ASN A 43 -16.81 -19.46 -17.88
C ASN A 43 -16.36 -17.99 -17.86
N TYR A 44 -15.19 -17.71 -17.29
CA TYR A 44 -14.58 -16.38 -17.37
C TYR A 44 -14.19 -16.13 -18.81
N SER A 45 -15.08 -15.51 -19.56
CA SER A 45 -14.74 -14.96 -20.85
C SER A 45 -13.83 -13.76 -20.62
N LEU A 46 -12.68 -13.72 -21.30
CA LEU A 46 -11.86 -12.51 -21.41
C LEU A 46 -12.43 -11.50 -22.41
N ALA A 47 -13.65 -11.76 -22.93
CA ALA A 47 -14.34 -10.80 -23.80
C ALA A 47 -14.63 -9.50 -23.02
N PRO A 48 -14.54 -8.35 -23.68
CA PRO A 48 -14.93 -7.08 -23.08
C PRO A 48 -16.38 -7.14 -22.55
N TYR A 49 -16.61 -6.46 -21.43
CA TYR A 49 -17.93 -6.37 -20.85
C TYR A 49 -18.89 -5.64 -21.81
N SER A 50 -20.01 -6.28 -22.15
CA SER A 50 -21.03 -5.74 -23.07
C SER A 50 -22.40 -5.59 -22.42
N GLY A 51 -22.53 -5.80 -21.12
CA GLY A 51 -23.77 -5.68 -20.38
C GLY A 51 -24.15 -4.24 -20.06
N ASN A 52 -25.29 -4.07 -19.36
CA ASN A 52 -25.73 -2.77 -18.87
C ASN A 52 -24.74 -2.20 -17.85
N PHE A 53 -24.30 -0.96 -18.03
CA PHE A 53 -23.41 -0.24 -17.11
C PHE A 53 -24.22 0.65 -16.17
N GLY A 54 -25.01 0.01 -15.28
CA GLY A 54 -25.82 0.66 -14.25
C GLY A 54 -25.06 0.91 -12.95
N PHE A 55 -25.79 1.28 -11.91
CA PHE A 55 -25.23 1.63 -10.59
C PHE A 55 -24.36 0.50 -9.98
N ASP A 56 -24.83 -0.74 -10.01
CA ASP A 56 -24.10 -1.86 -9.41
C ASP A 56 -22.78 -2.13 -10.13
N GLN A 57 -22.73 -1.99 -11.44
CA GLN A 57 -21.53 -2.14 -12.25
C GLN A 57 -20.54 -1.02 -12.01
N LYS A 58 -21.01 0.23 -11.89
CA LYS A 58 -20.20 1.40 -11.53
C LYS A 58 -19.60 1.22 -10.14
N LYS A 59 -20.40 0.83 -9.16
CA LYS A 59 -19.95 0.54 -7.80
C LYS A 59 -18.93 -0.61 -7.78
N HIS A 60 -19.16 -1.67 -8.54
CA HIS A 60 -18.22 -2.79 -8.66
C HIS A 60 -16.88 -2.32 -9.23
N LEU A 61 -16.90 -1.58 -10.33
CA LEU A 61 -15.71 -1.03 -10.98
C LEU A 61 -14.89 -0.17 -9.99
N LEU A 62 -15.55 0.77 -9.32
CA LEU A 62 -14.91 1.65 -8.34
C LEU A 62 -14.32 0.89 -7.14
N ASN A 63 -15.01 -0.11 -6.62
CA ASN A 63 -14.48 -0.97 -5.55
C ASN A 63 -13.20 -1.73 -5.96
N ARG A 64 -13.03 -2.01 -7.26
CA ARG A 64 -11.83 -2.68 -7.78
C ARG A 64 -10.69 -1.72 -8.09
N THR A 65 -11.00 -0.46 -8.36
CA THR A 65 -10.04 0.53 -8.84
C THR A 65 -9.66 1.59 -7.80
N MET A 66 -10.47 1.81 -6.78
CA MET A 66 -10.17 2.77 -5.70
C MET A 66 -9.57 2.08 -4.48
N VAL A 67 -8.77 2.78 -3.68
CA VAL A 67 -8.29 2.31 -2.37
C VAL A 67 -9.47 2.27 -1.37
N GLY A 68 -10.38 3.23 -1.50
CA GLY A 68 -11.63 3.30 -0.75
C GLY A 68 -12.69 3.99 -1.59
N LEU A 69 -13.93 3.52 -1.53
CA LEU A 69 -15.06 4.11 -2.24
C LEU A 69 -15.73 5.18 -1.39
N CYS A 70 -15.94 6.36 -1.95
CA CYS A 70 -16.76 7.41 -1.37
C CYS A 70 -17.87 7.87 -2.35
N LYS A 71 -18.83 8.64 -1.83
CA LYS A 71 -19.96 9.13 -2.63
C LYS A 71 -19.50 9.91 -3.87
N ARG A 72 -18.50 10.77 -3.73
CA ARG A 72 -17.95 11.57 -4.85
C ARG A 72 -17.57 10.69 -6.05
N HIS A 73 -16.89 9.56 -5.83
CA HIS A 73 -16.51 8.66 -6.93
C HIS A 73 -17.73 8.09 -7.68
N LEU A 74 -18.84 7.84 -6.96
CA LEU A 74 -20.11 7.41 -7.58
C LEU A 74 -20.75 8.54 -8.38
N ASP A 75 -20.76 9.74 -7.82
CA ASP A 75 -21.29 10.94 -8.47
C ASP A 75 -20.48 11.27 -9.75
N ASP A 76 -19.16 11.13 -9.74
CA ASP A 76 -18.28 11.32 -10.90
C ASP A 76 -18.63 10.35 -12.07
N LEU A 77 -19.13 9.15 -11.76
CA LEU A 77 -19.54 8.17 -12.77
C LEU A 77 -21.03 8.21 -13.12
N GLU A 78 -21.84 9.03 -12.45
CA GLU A 78 -23.31 8.95 -12.54
C GLU A 78 -23.83 8.94 -13.98
N ASN A 79 -23.36 9.87 -14.79
CA ASN A 79 -23.83 10.07 -16.17
C ASN A 79 -22.86 9.51 -17.23
N LEU A 80 -21.83 8.78 -16.83
CA LEU A 80 -20.83 8.23 -17.75
C LEU A 80 -21.25 6.85 -18.26
N ASN A 81 -20.97 6.61 -19.55
CA ASN A 81 -20.96 5.26 -20.11
C ASN A 81 -19.68 4.52 -19.70
N LEU A 82 -19.58 3.22 -20.00
CA LEU A 82 -18.41 2.40 -19.60
C LEU A 82 -17.09 2.95 -20.14
N GLN A 83 -17.03 3.35 -21.40
CA GLN A 83 -15.79 3.86 -21.99
C GLN A 83 -15.34 5.14 -21.32
N SER A 84 -16.23 6.12 -21.17
CA SER A 84 -15.92 7.39 -20.49
C SER A 84 -15.51 7.20 -19.02
N ALA A 85 -16.12 6.23 -18.33
CA ALA A 85 -15.76 5.87 -16.98
C ALA A 85 -14.35 5.24 -16.90
N LEU A 86 -14.00 4.38 -17.85
CA LEU A 86 -12.64 3.81 -17.95
C LEU A 86 -11.61 4.88 -18.29
N ASP A 87 -11.92 5.79 -19.22
CA ASP A 87 -11.02 6.90 -19.57
C ASP A 87 -10.72 7.80 -18.35
N LEU A 88 -11.76 8.10 -17.56
CA LEU A 88 -11.60 8.85 -16.30
C LEU A 88 -10.72 8.10 -15.30
N ILE A 89 -11.03 6.82 -15.02
CA ILE A 89 -10.35 6.00 -14.04
C ILE A 89 -8.88 5.75 -14.43
N LEU A 90 -8.59 5.65 -15.72
CA LEU A 90 -7.23 5.43 -16.24
C LEU A 90 -6.45 6.74 -16.43
N THR A 91 -6.99 7.88 -16.06
CA THR A 91 -6.26 9.17 -16.10
C THR A 91 -5.25 9.21 -14.95
N PRO A 92 -3.94 9.40 -15.24
CA PRO A 92 -2.93 9.56 -14.22
C PRO A 92 -3.16 10.80 -13.36
N GLU A 93 -2.87 10.71 -12.06
CA GLU A 93 -2.83 11.87 -11.17
C GLU A 93 -1.45 12.56 -11.26
N LEU A 94 -1.42 13.84 -10.93
CA LEU A 94 -0.16 14.58 -10.83
C LEU A 94 0.49 14.30 -9.48
N PHE A 95 1.81 14.18 -9.51
CA PHE A 95 2.62 14.09 -8.31
C PHE A 95 3.08 15.48 -7.90
N ASP A 96 2.75 15.90 -6.70
CA ASP A 96 3.21 17.16 -6.10
C ASP A 96 4.11 16.90 -4.89
N GLU A 97 4.88 17.91 -4.49
CA GLU A 97 5.71 17.80 -3.30
C GLU A 97 4.88 18.05 -2.03
N PRO A 98 5.17 17.32 -0.94
CA PRO A 98 4.57 17.63 0.35
C PRO A 98 5.11 18.94 0.90
N VAL A 99 4.20 19.70 1.50
CA VAL A 99 4.52 20.91 2.25
C VAL A 99 4.52 20.64 3.73
N ASN A 100 5.21 21.47 4.49
CA ASN A 100 5.25 21.36 5.93
C ASN A 100 3.88 21.67 6.55
N ASN A 101 3.26 20.69 7.20
CA ASN A 101 2.04 20.83 8.01
C ASN A 101 2.17 20.28 9.42
N TYR A 102 3.32 19.81 9.83
CA TYR A 102 3.47 19.21 11.16
C TYR A 102 3.54 20.26 12.27
N TYR A 103 3.86 21.53 11.96
CA TYR A 103 3.84 22.62 12.91
C TYR A 103 2.43 23.12 13.29
N HIS A 104 1.39 22.75 12.56
CA HIS A 104 0.03 23.17 12.87
C HIS A 104 -0.53 22.60 14.18
N GLN A 105 0.15 21.66 14.83
CA GLN A 105 -0.26 21.07 16.09
C GLN A 105 0.30 21.78 17.33
N LEU A 106 1.29 22.67 17.13
CA LEU A 106 1.90 23.46 18.19
C LEU A 106 1.49 24.93 18.05
N THR A 107 1.27 25.60 19.17
CA THR A 107 1.16 27.07 19.15
C THR A 107 2.52 27.66 18.80
N SER A 108 2.54 28.85 18.22
CA SER A 108 3.80 29.54 17.87
C SER A 108 4.75 29.67 19.06
N ALA A 109 4.21 29.88 20.27
CA ALA A 109 5.00 30.00 21.48
C ALA A 109 5.62 28.68 21.93
N GLU A 110 4.86 27.56 21.87
CA GLU A 110 5.39 26.22 22.15
C GLU A 110 6.44 25.80 21.13
N TYR A 111 6.26 26.23 19.89
CA TYR A 111 7.22 25.96 18.82
C TYR A 111 8.54 26.75 19.02
N GLU A 112 8.45 28.06 19.32
CA GLU A 112 9.63 28.91 19.60
C GLU A 112 10.40 28.45 20.84
N GLU A 113 9.73 27.88 21.84
CA GLU A 113 10.36 27.34 23.05
C GLU A 113 11.09 26.02 22.79
N LEU A 114 10.54 25.14 21.95
CA LEU A 114 11.13 23.85 21.62
C LEU A 114 12.18 23.90 20.52
N TYR A 115 12.00 24.81 19.55
CA TYR A 115 12.82 24.90 18.34
C TYR A 115 13.23 26.34 18.09
N ASN A 116 14.32 26.77 18.66
CA ASN A 116 14.87 28.14 18.53
C ASN A 116 15.15 28.58 17.07
N ASN A 117 15.02 27.69 16.08
CA ASN A 117 15.11 27.99 14.66
C ASN A 117 14.13 27.10 13.90
N GLU A 118 13.21 27.72 13.18
CA GLU A 118 12.32 27.03 12.26
C GLU A 118 13.13 26.22 11.23
N ASP A 119 12.99 24.90 11.26
CA ASP A 119 13.58 24.05 10.22
C ASP A 119 12.98 24.43 8.86
N VAL A 120 11.65 24.45 8.78
CA VAL A 120 10.91 24.86 7.56
C VAL A 120 9.59 25.52 7.95
N PRO A 121 9.28 26.73 7.49
CA PRO A 121 8.02 27.38 7.75
C PRO A 121 6.79 26.54 7.33
N ALA A 122 5.69 26.70 8.05
CA ALA A 122 4.43 26.03 7.71
C ALA A 122 3.96 26.42 6.30
N GLY A 123 3.59 25.42 5.50
CA GLY A 123 3.16 25.61 4.10
C GLY A 123 4.28 25.58 3.08
N ASP A 124 5.55 25.58 3.48
CA ASP A 124 6.68 25.50 2.57
C ASP A 124 7.09 24.06 2.23
N PRO A 125 7.62 23.82 1.02
CA PRO A 125 8.18 22.53 0.65
C PRO A 125 9.49 22.26 1.41
N PHE A 126 9.71 21.05 1.87
CA PHE A 126 10.83 20.71 2.76
C PHE A 126 11.78 19.64 2.21
N ILE A 127 11.39 18.92 1.16
CA ILE A 127 12.14 17.73 0.69
C ILE A 127 13.61 18.07 0.36
N ASN A 128 13.86 19.20 -0.30
CA ASN A 128 15.19 19.62 -0.73
C ASN A 128 15.82 20.69 0.18
N ARG A 129 15.14 21.08 1.27
CA ARG A 129 15.74 22.05 2.20
C ARG A 129 16.80 21.37 3.06
N PRO A 130 17.99 21.95 3.18
CA PRO A 130 18.98 21.51 4.15
C PRO A 130 18.39 21.65 5.56
N TYR A 131 18.89 20.88 6.49
CA TYR A 131 18.62 21.12 7.91
C TYR A 131 19.29 22.41 8.36
N ALA A 132 18.66 23.14 9.28
CA ALA A 132 19.33 24.21 9.98
C ALA A 132 20.58 23.70 10.71
N ASN A 133 21.55 24.59 11.03
CA ASN A 133 22.79 24.23 11.74
C ASN A 133 22.52 23.96 13.23
N ASN A 134 21.93 22.82 13.52
CA ASN A 134 21.45 22.43 14.83
C ASN A 134 22.32 21.28 15.39
N SER A 135 22.13 20.95 16.66
CA SER A 135 22.77 19.79 17.27
C SER A 135 22.36 18.48 16.60
N SER A 136 23.14 17.41 16.76
CA SER A 136 22.85 16.11 16.18
C SER A 136 21.48 15.54 16.64
N ALA A 137 21.07 15.83 17.88
CA ALA A 137 19.76 15.41 18.39
C ALA A 137 18.58 16.13 17.70
N GLU A 138 18.73 17.44 17.42
CA GLU A 138 17.75 18.24 16.70
C GLU A 138 17.66 17.78 15.24
N LEU A 139 18.78 17.44 14.59
CA LEU A 139 18.81 16.92 13.23
C LEU A 139 18.07 15.58 13.12
N GLU A 140 18.23 14.69 14.10
CA GLU A 140 17.50 13.41 14.15
C GLU A 140 16.00 13.65 14.30
N GLN A 141 15.60 14.58 15.17
CA GLN A 141 14.20 14.94 15.37
C GLN A 141 13.58 15.53 14.11
N PHE A 142 14.22 16.51 13.45
CA PHE A 142 13.74 17.07 12.19
C PHE A 142 13.63 16.02 11.09
N GLY A 143 14.58 15.09 11.03
CA GLY A 143 14.52 13.96 10.11
C GLY A 143 13.27 13.10 10.32
N HIS A 144 12.95 12.80 11.56
CA HIS A 144 11.75 12.05 11.95
C HIS A 144 10.46 12.81 11.62
N GLU A 145 10.41 14.10 11.94
CA GLU A 145 9.24 14.96 11.67
C GLU A 145 8.97 15.09 10.17
N ARG A 146 10.01 15.35 9.37
CA ARG A 146 9.88 15.41 7.91
C ARG A 146 9.43 14.08 7.31
N TYR A 147 9.94 12.96 7.83
CA TYR A 147 9.46 11.63 7.42
C TYR A 147 7.99 11.43 7.77
N THR A 148 7.59 11.78 8.99
CA THR A 148 6.19 11.69 9.45
C THR A 148 5.26 12.57 8.60
N ALA A 149 5.75 13.75 8.18
CA ALA A 149 5.02 14.62 7.27
C ALA A 149 4.79 13.98 5.90
N ILE A 150 5.79 13.26 5.36
CA ILE A 150 5.64 12.50 4.11
C ILE A 150 4.60 11.40 4.25
N VAL A 151 4.65 10.61 5.33
CA VAL A 151 3.67 9.55 5.59
C VAL A 151 2.26 10.13 5.71
N SER A 152 2.12 11.23 6.42
CA SER A 152 0.83 11.93 6.57
C SER A 152 0.31 12.47 5.24
N TRP A 153 1.19 13.02 4.41
CA TRP A 153 0.87 13.49 3.07
C TRP A 153 0.40 12.37 2.16
N VAL A 154 1.10 11.22 2.11
CA VAL A 154 0.67 10.04 1.33
C VAL A 154 -0.71 9.57 1.78
N ASN A 155 -0.93 9.45 3.09
CA ASN A 155 -2.24 9.03 3.63
C ASN A 155 -3.35 10.02 3.25
N GLN A 156 -3.07 11.33 3.30
CA GLN A 156 -4.03 12.36 2.89
C GLN A 156 -4.34 12.28 1.39
N ARG A 157 -3.35 12.00 0.54
CA ARG A 157 -3.53 11.82 -0.91
C ARG A 157 -4.39 10.60 -1.21
N ILE A 158 -4.13 9.48 -0.56
CA ILE A 158 -4.95 8.27 -0.68
C ILE A 158 -6.39 8.55 -0.22
N TYR A 159 -6.57 9.26 0.90
CA TYR A 159 -7.91 9.61 1.41
C TYR A 159 -8.66 10.56 0.48
N LYS A 160 -7.98 11.53 -0.11
CA LYS A 160 -8.53 12.53 -1.03
C LYS A 160 -8.41 12.15 -2.51
N GLN A 161 -8.04 10.91 -2.83
CA GLN A 161 -7.79 10.45 -4.20
C GLN A 161 -8.91 10.87 -5.16
N ASN A 162 -8.54 11.23 -6.38
CA ASN A 162 -9.50 11.45 -7.45
C ASN A 162 -10.09 10.11 -7.91
N THR A 163 -11.04 10.13 -8.85
CA THR A 163 -11.62 8.93 -9.47
C THR A 163 -10.62 8.34 -10.49
N SER A 164 -9.46 7.94 -9.98
CA SER A 164 -8.35 7.35 -10.73
C SER A 164 -7.84 6.10 -10.02
N ILE A 165 -7.41 5.10 -10.79
CA ILE A 165 -6.79 3.88 -10.27
C ILE A 165 -5.38 4.13 -9.69
N HIS A 166 -4.82 5.31 -9.86
CA HIS A 166 -3.41 5.61 -9.59
C HIS A 166 -2.99 5.19 -8.18
N TRP A 167 -3.70 5.68 -7.14
CA TRP A 167 -3.38 5.32 -5.75
C TRP A 167 -3.58 3.84 -5.43
N LYS A 168 -4.48 3.17 -6.14
CA LYS A 168 -4.64 1.71 -6.01
C LYS A 168 -3.43 0.96 -6.54
N LEU A 169 -2.90 1.38 -7.68
CA LEU A 169 -1.67 0.84 -8.26
C LEU A 169 -0.45 1.18 -7.39
N PHE A 170 -0.37 2.42 -6.88
CA PHE A 170 0.68 2.82 -5.94
C PHE A 170 0.71 1.91 -4.70
N VAL A 171 -0.42 1.69 -4.03
CA VAL A 171 -0.49 0.79 -2.86
C VAL A 171 -0.11 -0.64 -3.25
N PHE A 172 -0.49 -1.09 -4.43
CA PHE A 172 -0.10 -2.41 -4.93
C PHE A 172 1.42 -2.51 -5.13
N LEU A 173 2.04 -1.55 -5.80
CA LEU A 173 3.50 -1.52 -6.02
C LEU A 173 4.26 -1.38 -4.70
N HIS A 174 3.81 -0.51 -3.79
CA HIS A 174 4.40 -0.34 -2.47
C HIS A 174 4.41 -1.64 -1.65
N ASN A 175 3.38 -2.47 -1.77
CA ASN A 175 3.33 -3.78 -1.12
C ASN A 175 4.15 -4.85 -1.86
N LEU A 176 4.34 -4.70 -3.17
CA LEU A 176 5.13 -5.64 -3.99
C LEU A 176 6.63 -5.48 -3.74
N VAL A 177 7.11 -4.25 -3.60
CA VAL A 177 8.53 -3.90 -3.40
C VAL A 177 8.68 -3.00 -2.15
N PRO A 178 8.46 -3.54 -0.95
CA PRO A 178 8.57 -2.75 0.28
C PRO A 178 10.03 -2.40 0.58
N THR A 179 10.26 -1.24 1.21
CA THR A 179 11.58 -0.83 1.76
C THR A 179 11.44 -0.22 3.15
N ARG A 180 12.57 -0.05 3.82
CA ARG A 180 12.68 0.70 5.08
C ARG A 180 13.17 2.11 4.81
N CYS A 181 12.36 2.91 4.11
CA CYS A 181 12.76 4.25 3.69
C CYS A 181 13.18 5.19 4.82
N PHE A 182 12.82 4.90 6.09
CA PHE A 182 13.14 5.73 7.24
C PHE A 182 14.66 5.81 7.50
N ASP A 183 15.38 4.73 7.31
CA ASP A 183 16.80 4.61 7.69
C ASP A 183 17.71 5.57 6.89
N LEU A 184 17.36 5.86 5.64
CA LEU A 184 18.07 6.81 4.77
C LEU A 184 17.53 8.24 4.80
N GLY A 185 16.58 8.51 5.67
CA GLY A 185 16.00 9.83 5.88
C GLY A 185 14.88 10.21 4.89
N HIS A 186 14.27 11.37 5.15
CA HIS A 186 13.04 11.81 4.50
C HIS A 186 13.16 11.98 2.96
N LYS A 187 14.32 12.44 2.48
CA LYS A 187 14.52 12.65 1.04
C LYS A 187 14.54 11.34 0.26
N ALA A 188 15.21 10.30 0.77
CA ALA A 188 15.24 8.98 0.15
C ALA A 188 13.83 8.37 0.16
N ALA A 189 13.11 8.47 1.28
CA ALA A 189 11.73 8.04 1.38
C ALA A 189 10.82 8.71 0.32
N PHE A 190 10.93 10.03 0.17
CA PHE A 190 10.16 10.77 -0.83
C PHE A 190 10.50 10.34 -2.27
N LEU A 191 11.77 10.18 -2.59
CA LEU A 191 12.20 9.76 -3.92
C LEU A 191 11.72 8.36 -4.25
N TYR A 192 11.73 7.45 -3.28
CA TYR A 192 11.19 6.11 -3.46
C TYR A 192 9.66 6.12 -3.67
N ILE A 193 8.93 6.91 -2.89
CA ILE A 193 7.48 7.10 -3.09
C ILE A 193 7.18 7.67 -4.47
N LYS A 194 7.96 8.67 -4.91
CA LYS A 194 7.86 9.25 -6.25
C LYS A 194 8.09 8.20 -7.33
N LEU A 195 9.14 7.39 -7.21
CA LEU A 195 9.44 6.29 -8.13
C LEU A 195 8.25 5.33 -8.27
N LEU A 196 7.67 4.89 -7.15
CA LEU A 196 6.50 4.01 -7.16
C LEU A 196 5.28 4.66 -7.81
N PHE A 197 5.05 5.94 -7.53
CA PHE A 197 3.92 6.68 -8.10
C PHE A 197 4.05 6.82 -9.62
N GLU A 198 5.19 7.27 -10.11
CA GLU A 198 5.46 7.43 -11.54
C GLU A 198 5.41 6.07 -12.30
N ALA A 199 5.81 4.99 -11.64
CA ALA A 199 5.78 3.65 -12.21
C ALA A 199 4.36 3.10 -12.46
N CYS A 200 3.33 3.64 -11.79
CA CYS A 200 1.94 3.14 -11.90
C CYS A 200 1.41 3.14 -13.34
N PHE A 201 1.86 4.07 -14.17
CA PHE A 201 1.50 4.21 -15.58
C PHE A 201 2.71 4.09 -16.52
N GLY A 202 3.85 3.73 -15.96
CA GLY A 202 5.12 3.59 -16.66
C GLY A 202 5.39 2.18 -17.19
N SER A 203 6.61 2.00 -17.70
CA SER A 203 7.11 0.68 -18.10
C SER A 203 7.51 -0.16 -16.89
N TYR A 204 6.96 -1.37 -16.75
CA TYR A 204 7.33 -2.29 -15.66
C TYR A 204 8.81 -2.69 -15.72
N LYS A 205 9.38 -2.82 -16.91
CA LYS A 205 10.83 -3.10 -17.08
C LYS A 205 11.67 -1.96 -16.50
N GLU A 206 11.33 -0.72 -16.83
CA GLU A 206 12.03 0.46 -16.32
C GLU A 206 11.85 0.59 -14.81
N PHE A 207 10.65 0.37 -14.31
CA PHE A 207 10.36 0.34 -12.88
C PHE A 207 11.27 -0.63 -12.12
N ILE A 208 11.37 -1.90 -12.55
CA ILE A 208 12.24 -2.89 -11.90
C ILE A 208 13.69 -2.46 -11.96
N TYR A 209 14.15 -1.92 -13.10
CA TYR A 209 15.51 -1.40 -13.23
C TYR A 209 15.79 -0.26 -12.23
N GLN A 210 14.90 0.72 -12.13
CA GLN A 210 15.03 1.84 -11.19
C GLN A 210 14.99 1.38 -9.72
N VAL A 211 14.10 0.46 -9.37
CA VAL A 211 14.02 -0.11 -8.02
C VAL A 211 15.34 -0.81 -7.63
N THR A 212 15.99 -1.54 -8.55
CA THR A 212 17.25 -2.21 -8.25
C THR A 212 18.43 -1.25 -8.03
N LEU A 213 18.31 0.00 -8.46
CA LEU A 213 19.32 1.04 -8.26
C LEU A 213 18.95 2.03 -7.15
N ASP A 214 17.75 1.93 -6.61
CA ASP A 214 17.28 2.87 -5.59
C ASP A 214 18.02 2.68 -4.28
N PRO A 215 18.57 3.75 -3.66
CA PRO A 215 19.32 3.66 -2.41
C PRO A 215 18.54 3.04 -1.26
N SER A 216 17.23 3.30 -1.17
CA SER A 216 16.37 2.74 -0.11
C SER A 216 16.19 1.23 -0.28
N MET A 217 16.14 0.74 -1.53
CA MET A 217 16.08 -0.68 -1.81
C MET A 217 17.42 -1.38 -1.55
N LEU A 218 18.54 -0.76 -1.95
CA LEU A 218 19.88 -1.30 -1.71
C LEU A 218 20.15 -1.42 -0.20
N ASP A 219 19.84 -0.38 0.56
CA ASP A 219 19.97 -0.40 2.02
C ASP A 219 19.08 -1.49 2.66
N PHE A 220 17.82 -1.59 2.22
CA PHE A 220 16.88 -2.62 2.70
C PHE A 220 17.39 -4.04 2.46
N LEU A 221 18.09 -4.29 1.35
CA LEU A 221 18.67 -5.58 1.00
C LEU A 221 20.07 -5.81 1.57
N ASN A 222 20.64 -4.85 2.30
CA ASN A 222 22.02 -4.86 2.83
C ASN A 222 23.08 -5.04 1.72
N LEU A 223 22.93 -4.33 0.62
CA LEU A 223 23.81 -4.36 -0.54
C LEU A 223 24.73 -3.14 -0.60
#